data_c7719d44d268d906d01fbebf1af1add5
#
_entry.id   c7719d44d268d906d01fbebf1af1add5
#
_cell.length_a   1.000
_cell.length_b   1.000
_cell.length_c   1.000
_cell.angle_alpha   90.00
_cell.angle_beta   90.00
_cell.angle_gamma   90.00
#
_symmetry.space_group_name_H-M   'P 1'
#
loop_
_entity.id
_entity.type
_entity.pdbx_description
1 polymer ?
#
loop_
_entity_poly.entity_id
_entity_poly.type
_entity_poly.pdbx_seq_one_letter_code
_entity_poly.pdbx_strand_id
1 'polypeptide(L)'
;MAFATKGTMVASDFVGIVSAKNDPQKMQKTGWTSIKSEYVNAPVFTDFPMTLECRIIRKIDESEEGYYIVAEIVNILVDEKYIAEDGKPDVEKMELITYEPIHHGYVELGKRVGNAFSDGKQLK
;
A
#
# COMPACT_ATOMS: atom_id res chain seq x y z
N MET A 1 -3.24 1.08 -5.88
CA MET A 1 -2.07 1.10 -4.97
C MET A 1 -2.39 0.25 -3.76
N ALA A 2 -1.66 -0.84 -3.53
CA ALA A 2 -1.86 -1.73 -2.40
C ALA A 2 -0.91 -1.36 -1.25
N PHE A 3 -1.34 -1.61 -0.01
CA PHE A 3 -0.52 -1.38 1.18
C PHE A 3 0.18 -2.67 1.59
N ALA A 4 1.51 -2.66 1.56
CA ALA A 4 2.32 -3.80 1.97
C ALA A 4 2.22 -4.06 3.49
N THR A 5 2.28 -5.32 3.84
CA THR A 5 2.24 -5.81 5.22
C THR A 5 3.49 -6.60 5.54
N LYS A 6 3.69 -6.90 6.81
CA LYS A 6 4.72 -7.83 7.26
C LYS A 6 4.67 -9.18 6.50
N GLY A 7 3.45 -9.70 6.26
CA GLY A 7 3.26 -10.96 5.52
C GLY A 7 3.55 -10.87 4.03
N THR A 8 3.38 -9.70 3.40
CA THR A 8 3.63 -9.49 1.97
C THR A 8 4.98 -8.86 1.66
N MET A 9 5.79 -8.51 2.69
CA MET A 9 7.03 -7.75 2.60
C MET A 9 8.01 -8.34 1.57
N VAL A 10 8.35 -9.62 1.69
CA VAL A 10 9.36 -10.26 0.83
C VAL A 10 8.97 -10.21 -0.65
N ALA A 11 7.72 -10.52 -0.96
CA ALA A 11 7.21 -10.46 -2.33
C ALA A 11 7.09 -9.01 -2.83
N SER A 12 6.74 -8.05 -1.95
CA SER A 12 6.68 -6.63 -2.28
C SER A 12 8.08 -6.07 -2.62
N ASP A 13 9.09 -6.42 -1.84
CA ASP A 13 10.48 -6.05 -2.10
C ASP A 13 10.97 -6.68 -3.42
N PHE A 14 10.72 -7.98 -3.60
CA PHE A 14 11.10 -8.69 -4.83
C PHE A 14 10.56 -8.02 -6.09
N VAL A 15 9.27 -7.63 -6.12
CA VAL A 15 8.72 -6.96 -7.31
C VAL A 15 9.26 -5.53 -7.50
N GLY A 16 9.77 -4.91 -6.45
CA GLY A 16 10.46 -3.62 -6.51
C GLY A 16 11.85 -3.70 -7.12
N ILE A 17 12.65 -4.69 -6.73
CA ILE A 17 14.05 -4.81 -7.15
C ILE A 17 14.25 -5.55 -8.47
N VAL A 18 13.27 -6.37 -8.90
CA VAL A 18 13.37 -7.16 -10.14
C VAL A 18 12.56 -6.50 -11.25
N SER A 19 13.24 -6.14 -12.35
CA SER A 19 12.56 -5.63 -13.55
C SER A 19 11.79 -6.73 -14.27
N ALA A 20 10.56 -6.46 -14.71
CA ALA A 20 9.79 -7.38 -15.57
C ALA A 20 10.47 -7.63 -16.93
N LYS A 21 11.39 -6.75 -17.36
CA LYS A 21 12.21 -6.96 -18.56
C LYS A 21 13.21 -8.11 -18.35
N ASN A 22 13.76 -8.22 -17.13
CA ASN A 22 14.75 -9.25 -16.80
C ASN A 22 14.07 -10.55 -16.35
N ASP A 23 12.89 -10.45 -15.72
CA ASP A 23 12.09 -11.60 -15.29
C ASP A 23 10.61 -11.36 -15.63
N PRO A 24 10.15 -11.77 -16.81
CA PRO A 24 8.76 -11.62 -17.23
C PRO A 24 7.77 -12.38 -16.33
N GLN A 25 8.24 -13.39 -15.61
CA GLN A 25 7.42 -14.22 -14.70
C GLN A 25 7.43 -13.71 -13.26
N LYS A 26 8.03 -12.54 -12.99
CA LYS A 26 8.17 -12.04 -11.60
C LYS A 26 6.86 -12.01 -10.82
N MET A 27 5.75 -11.66 -11.45
CA MET A 27 4.44 -11.61 -10.77
C MET A 27 3.93 -13.00 -10.39
N GLN A 28 4.20 -14.02 -11.20
CA GLN A 28 3.83 -15.40 -10.89
C GLN A 28 4.60 -15.94 -9.67
N LYS A 29 5.85 -15.51 -9.50
CA LYS A 29 6.71 -15.90 -8.37
C LYS A 29 6.25 -15.36 -7.02
N THR A 30 5.45 -14.28 -7.01
CA THR A 30 4.88 -13.76 -5.77
C THR A 30 3.81 -14.66 -5.17
N GLY A 31 3.17 -15.49 -5.99
CA GLY A 31 2.00 -16.27 -5.60
C GLY A 31 0.73 -15.45 -5.37
N TRP A 32 0.76 -14.14 -5.64
CA TRP A 32 -0.40 -13.28 -5.42
C TRP A 32 -1.54 -13.56 -6.40
N THR A 33 -2.74 -13.47 -5.90
CA THR A 33 -3.97 -13.57 -6.70
C THR A 33 -4.44 -12.18 -7.10
N SER A 34 -4.75 -11.99 -8.38
CA SER A 34 -5.26 -10.71 -8.87
C SER A 34 -6.66 -10.87 -9.47
N ILE A 35 -7.49 -9.86 -9.24
CA ILE A 35 -8.77 -9.66 -9.88
C ILE A 35 -8.75 -8.33 -10.65
N LYS A 36 -9.65 -8.17 -11.61
CA LYS A 36 -9.80 -6.90 -12.33
C LYS A 36 -10.56 -5.91 -11.45
N SER A 37 -10.05 -4.66 -11.36
CA SER A 37 -10.79 -3.57 -10.74
C SER A 37 -12.05 -3.24 -11.54
N GLU A 38 -13.13 -2.88 -10.84
CA GLU A 38 -14.37 -2.37 -11.43
C GLU A 38 -14.29 -0.87 -11.76
N TYR A 39 -13.42 -0.14 -11.08
CA TYR A 39 -13.36 1.33 -11.12
C TYR A 39 -12.22 1.87 -12.00
N VAL A 40 -11.16 1.10 -12.17
CA VAL A 40 -9.98 1.51 -12.96
C VAL A 40 -9.45 0.33 -13.79
N ASN A 41 -8.74 0.64 -14.88
CA ASN A 41 -8.14 -0.41 -15.71
C ASN A 41 -6.81 -0.89 -15.10
N ALA A 42 -6.89 -1.54 -13.95
CA ALA A 42 -5.75 -2.07 -13.22
C ALA A 42 -6.13 -3.33 -12.44
N PRO A 43 -5.17 -4.21 -12.10
CA PRO A 43 -5.41 -5.34 -11.21
C PRO A 43 -5.52 -4.88 -9.75
N VAL A 44 -6.31 -5.63 -8.97
CA VAL A 44 -6.34 -5.60 -7.51
C VAL A 44 -5.79 -6.93 -7.02
N PHE A 45 -4.80 -6.89 -6.14
CA PHE A 45 -4.23 -8.08 -5.52
C PHE A 45 -4.94 -8.35 -4.20
N THR A 46 -5.58 -9.51 -4.08
CA THR A 46 -6.41 -9.89 -2.92
C THR A 46 -5.59 -10.29 -1.69
N ASP A 47 -4.27 -10.42 -1.84
CA ASP A 47 -3.34 -10.74 -0.76
C ASP A 47 -3.03 -9.53 0.15
N PHE A 48 -3.46 -8.34 -0.24
CA PHE A 48 -3.24 -7.11 0.52
C PHE A 48 -4.50 -6.71 1.28
N PRO A 49 -4.36 -6.24 2.54
CA PRO A 49 -5.49 -5.89 3.39
C PRO A 49 -6.28 -4.67 2.89
N MET A 50 -5.59 -3.76 2.20
CA MET A 50 -6.18 -2.53 1.70
C MET A 50 -5.56 -2.11 0.36
N THR A 51 -6.40 -1.67 -0.55
CA THR A 51 -6.01 -1.18 -1.88
C THR A 51 -6.76 0.12 -2.21
N LEU A 52 -6.00 1.14 -2.63
CA LEU A 52 -6.56 2.34 -3.23
C LEU A 52 -6.64 2.14 -4.74
N GLU A 53 -7.80 2.27 -5.32
CA GLU A 53 -8.01 2.30 -6.76
C GLU A 53 -7.87 3.74 -7.24
N CYS A 54 -6.81 3.98 -8.03
CA CYS A 54 -6.37 5.33 -8.36
C CYS A 54 -6.46 5.59 -9.87
N ARG A 55 -6.92 6.79 -10.22
CA ARG A 55 -6.88 7.32 -11.59
C ARG A 55 -5.77 8.36 -11.67
N ILE A 56 -4.81 8.17 -12.60
CA ILE A 56 -3.73 9.14 -12.80
C ILE A 56 -4.31 10.43 -13.38
N ILE A 57 -4.05 11.55 -12.70
CA ILE A 57 -4.42 12.90 -13.14
C ILE A 57 -3.24 13.54 -13.87
N ARG A 58 -2.04 13.41 -13.33
CA ARG A 58 -0.85 14.03 -13.86
C ARG A 58 0.40 13.20 -13.57
N LYS A 59 1.28 13.13 -14.55
CA LYS A 59 2.64 12.65 -14.42
C LYS A 59 3.59 13.84 -14.49
N ILE A 60 4.53 13.95 -13.58
CA ILE A 60 5.55 15.00 -13.52
C ILE A 60 6.90 14.32 -13.69
N ASP A 61 7.58 14.63 -14.79
CA ASP A 61 8.92 14.13 -15.07
C ASP A 61 9.92 15.14 -14.51
N GLU A 62 10.65 14.78 -13.44
CA GLU A 62 11.60 15.69 -12.79
C GLU A 62 13.06 15.32 -13.00
N SER A 63 13.36 14.08 -13.42
CA SER A 63 14.74 13.64 -13.65
C SER A 63 14.80 12.38 -14.52
N GLU A 64 16.02 12.01 -14.94
CA GLU A 64 16.29 10.72 -15.59
C GLU A 64 16.03 9.53 -14.66
N GLU A 65 16.00 9.74 -13.34
CA GLU A 65 15.87 8.71 -12.32
C GLU A 65 14.42 8.36 -11.96
N GLY A 66 13.45 9.19 -12.35
CA GLY A 66 12.06 8.91 -12.02
C GLY A 66 11.07 10.03 -12.29
N TYR A 67 9.83 9.77 -11.93
CA TYR A 67 8.72 10.70 -12.07
C TYR A 67 7.77 10.60 -10.89
N TYR A 68 7.07 11.70 -10.62
CA TYR A 68 5.99 11.74 -9.66
C TYR A 68 4.65 11.56 -10.35
N ILE A 69 3.75 10.83 -9.69
CA ILE A 69 2.38 10.65 -10.15
C ILE A 69 1.44 11.34 -9.18
N VAL A 70 0.59 12.21 -9.69
CA VAL A 70 -0.58 12.72 -8.99
C VAL A 70 -1.78 11.91 -9.45
N ALA A 71 -2.47 11.29 -8.51
CA ALA A 71 -3.62 10.44 -8.80
C ALA A 71 -4.79 10.75 -7.86
N GLU A 72 -6.00 10.65 -8.39
CA GLU A 72 -7.25 10.68 -7.64
C GLU A 72 -7.54 9.28 -7.09
N ILE A 73 -7.89 9.18 -5.81
CA ILE A 73 -8.41 7.94 -5.23
C ILE A 73 -9.91 7.88 -5.58
N VAL A 74 -10.28 6.95 -6.44
CA VAL A 74 -11.68 6.79 -6.89
C VAL A 74 -12.44 5.75 -6.09
N ASN A 75 -11.73 4.81 -5.45
CA ASN A 75 -12.30 3.81 -4.55
C ASN A 75 -11.26 3.26 -3.59
N ILE A 76 -11.71 2.74 -2.45
CA ILE A 76 -10.88 2.07 -1.44
C ILE A 76 -11.48 0.70 -1.17
N LEU A 77 -10.69 -0.34 -1.34
CA LEU A 77 -11.04 -1.71 -1.00
C LEU A 77 -10.31 -2.13 0.28
N VAL A 78 -11.04 -2.77 1.17
CA VAL A 78 -10.51 -3.33 2.43
C VAL A 78 -11.04 -4.75 2.57
N ASP A 79 -10.18 -5.69 2.92
CA ASP A 79 -10.57 -7.07 3.23
C ASP A 79 -11.42 -7.07 4.52
N GLU A 80 -12.59 -7.71 4.48
CA GLU A 80 -13.59 -7.71 5.57
C GLU A 80 -13.02 -8.12 6.92
N LYS A 81 -12.03 -9.02 6.96
CA LYS A 81 -11.38 -9.45 8.20
C LYS A 81 -10.64 -8.33 8.95
N TYR A 82 -10.38 -7.20 8.27
CA TYR A 82 -9.75 -6.01 8.84
C TYR A 82 -10.74 -4.87 9.10
N ILE A 83 -12.03 -5.13 9.03
CA ILE A 83 -13.04 -4.17 9.46
C ILE A 83 -13.31 -4.36 10.96
N ALA A 84 -13.18 -3.27 11.73
CA ALA A 84 -13.47 -3.24 13.15
C ALA A 84 -14.99 -3.21 13.42
N GLU A 85 -15.40 -3.39 14.67
CA GLU A 85 -16.81 -3.39 15.08
C GLU A 85 -17.55 -2.06 14.77
N ASP A 86 -16.80 -0.95 14.69
CA ASP A 86 -17.34 0.37 14.32
C ASP A 86 -17.49 0.56 12.80
N GLY A 87 -17.25 -0.49 12.02
CA GLY A 87 -17.35 -0.49 10.55
C GLY A 87 -16.18 0.17 9.82
N LYS A 88 -15.09 0.52 10.53
CA LYS A 88 -13.91 1.16 9.95
C LYS A 88 -12.74 0.18 9.79
N PRO A 89 -11.80 0.48 8.87
CA PRO A 89 -10.58 -0.30 8.75
C PRO A 89 -9.74 -0.29 10.04
N ASP A 90 -9.36 -1.46 10.52
CA ASP A 90 -8.45 -1.65 11.63
C ASP A 90 -7.00 -1.70 11.13
N VAL A 91 -6.36 -0.53 11.10
CA VAL A 91 -5.01 -0.36 10.57
C VAL A 91 -3.96 -1.09 11.42
N GLU A 92 -4.17 -1.20 12.74
CA GLU A 92 -3.26 -1.93 13.64
C GLU A 92 -3.25 -3.43 13.29
N LYS A 93 -4.43 -4.01 13.06
CA LYS A 93 -4.59 -5.43 12.70
C LYS A 93 -4.00 -5.78 11.33
N MET A 94 -3.86 -4.79 10.44
CA MET A 94 -3.31 -5.00 9.09
C MET A 94 -1.81 -5.27 9.09
N GLU A 95 -1.06 -4.99 10.16
CA GLU A 95 0.40 -5.14 10.23
C GLU A 95 1.13 -4.45 9.06
N LEU A 96 0.70 -3.23 8.74
CA LEU A 96 1.27 -2.44 7.64
C LEU A 96 2.74 -2.13 7.90
N ILE A 97 3.52 -2.03 6.83
CA ILE A 97 4.95 -1.69 6.90
C ILE A 97 5.24 -0.39 6.17
N THR A 98 6.33 0.26 6.57
CA THR A 98 6.93 1.39 5.87
C THR A 98 8.39 1.12 5.59
N TYR A 99 8.90 1.67 4.48
CA TYR A 99 10.32 1.66 4.18
C TYR A 99 11.04 2.69 5.05
N GLU A 100 12.16 2.30 5.64
CA GLU A 100 13.06 3.12 6.44
C GLU A 100 14.37 3.32 5.65
N PRO A 101 14.67 4.55 5.17
CA PRO A 101 15.76 4.79 4.23
C PRO A 101 17.16 4.87 4.88
N ILE A 102 17.26 4.98 6.20
CA ILE A 102 18.56 5.14 6.88
C ILE A 102 19.36 3.83 6.85
N HIS A 103 18.67 2.73 7.15
CA HIS A 103 19.27 1.38 7.18
C HIS A 103 18.76 0.48 6.05
N HIS A 104 17.98 1.04 5.12
CA HIS A 104 17.32 0.30 4.04
C HIS A 104 16.46 -0.86 4.56
N GLY A 105 15.71 -0.60 5.64
CA GLY A 105 14.87 -1.58 6.30
C GLY A 105 13.38 -1.38 6.06
N TYR A 106 12.58 -2.35 6.49
CA TYR A 106 11.13 -2.23 6.60
C TYR A 106 10.74 -2.22 8.07
N VAL A 107 9.89 -1.27 8.46
CA VAL A 107 9.42 -1.10 9.84
C VAL A 107 7.91 -1.26 9.87
N GLU A 108 7.41 -2.04 10.84
CA GLU A 108 5.97 -2.21 11.05
C GLU A 108 5.36 -0.95 11.67
N LEU A 109 4.20 -0.52 11.17
CA LEU A 109 3.38 0.50 11.80
C LEU A 109 2.77 -0.11 13.07
N GLY A 110 3.20 0.41 14.23
CA GLY A 110 2.84 -0.13 15.51
C GLY A 110 1.45 0.27 16.00
N LYS A 111 1.24 0.13 17.32
CA LYS A 111 -0.01 0.46 17.98
C LYS A 111 -0.32 1.94 17.93
N ARG A 112 -1.61 2.27 17.98
CA ARG A 112 -2.09 3.65 18.14
C ARG A 112 -1.50 4.28 19.42
N VAL A 113 -0.94 5.47 19.29
CA VAL A 113 -0.26 6.18 20.38
C VAL A 113 -1.01 7.43 20.88
N GLY A 114 -2.11 7.80 20.21
CA GLY A 114 -2.88 8.97 20.59
C GLY A 114 -4.05 9.26 19.66
N ASN A 115 -4.78 10.33 19.96
CA ASN A 115 -5.95 10.77 19.22
C ASN A 115 -5.66 12.10 18.50
N ALA A 116 -5.62 12.06 17.18
CA ALA A 116 -5.49 13.26 16.36
C ALA A 116 -6.65 14.24 16.64
N PHE A 117 -6.38 15.54 16.53
CA PHE A 117 -7.32 16.65 16.78
C PHE A 117 -7.87 16.75 18.21
N SER A 118 -7.44 15.89 19.11
CA SER A 118 -7.88 15.83 20.51
C SER A 118 -6.74 16.05 21.49
N ASP A 119 -5.71 15.23 21.46
CA ASP A 119 -4.68 15.20 22.51
C ASP A 119 -3.88 16.50 22.59
N GLY A 120 -3.65 17.20 21.46
CA GLY A 120 -2.99 18.52 21.45
C GLY A 120 -3.77 19.64 22.15
N LYS A 121 -5.06 19.44 22.47
CA LYS A 121 -5.85 20.44 23.23
C LYS A 121 -5.35 20.63 24.66
N GLN A 122 -4.56 19.66 25.17
CA GLN A 122 -3.95 19.75 26.50
C GLN A 122 -2.94 20.92 26.63
N LEU A 123 -2.49 21.47 25.49
CA LEU A 123 -1.55 22.60 25.45
C LEU A 123 -2.24 23.97 25.31
N LYS A 124 -3.56 24.02 25.37
CA LYS A 124 -4.35 25.27 25.28
C LYS A 124 -4.53 25.94 26.63
#